data_66c2bf9d86268d9b127c137e3c7f9931
#
_entry.id   66c2bf9d86268d9b127c137e3c7f9931
#
_cell.length_a   1.000
_cell.length_b   1.000
_cell.length_c   1.000
_cell.angle_alpha   90.00
_cell.angle_beta   90.00
_cell.angle_gamma   90.00
#
_symmetry.space_group_name_H-M   'P 1'
#
loop_
_entity.id
_entity.type
_entity.pdbx_description
1 polymer ?
#
loop_
_entity_poly.entity_id
_entity_poly.type
_entity_poly.pdbx_seq_one_letter_code
_entity_poly.pdbx_strand_id
1 'polypeptide(L)'
;MNKSLILGIVIGVIFFSAIYFFNKQPLTQKNPLFSELQAVVYKTPTCGCCKEYINYLKANGFSVEVREVSDEELENVKKQNQIPADLWSCHTVFLNNYFVEGHMPVEAISKLLTEKPNINGIALPKMPSGSPGMPGIKLYPFKIYSVKDGKDLGLFMEI
;
A
#
# COMPACT_ATOMS: atom_id res chain seq x y z
N MET A 1 -18.25 52.84 -18.12
CA MET A 1 -17.45 51.62 -18.35
C MET A 1 -18.26 50.72 -19.29
N ASN A 2 -17.76 50.40 -20.46
CA ASN A 2 -18.52 49.71 -21.55
C ASN A 2 -18.86 48.27 -21.12
N LYS A 3 -20.15 47.89 -21.24
CA LYS A 3 -20.63 46.53 -20.86
C LYS A 3 -19.82 45.42 -21.59
N SER A 4 -19.38 45.67 -22.80
CA SER A 4 -18.52 44.74 -23.57
C SER A 4 -17.11 44.52 -22.94
N LEU A 5 -16.55 45.56 -22.31
CA LEU A 5 -15.23 45.49 -21.63
C LEU A 5 -15.33 44.64 -20.37
N ILE A 6 -16.42 44.80 -19.61
CA ILE A 6 -16.67 44.03 -18.39
C ILE A 6 -16.88 42.55 -18.73
N LEU A 7 -17.64 42.25 -19.77
CA LEU A 7 -17.90 40.89 -20.22
C LEU A 7 -16.59 40.19 -20.67
N GLY A 8 -15.69 40.89 -21.40
CA GLY A 8 -14.38 40.36 -21.80
C GLY A 8 -13.47 40.04 -20.63
N ILE A 9 -13.44 40.89 -19.57
CA ILE A 9 -12.64 40.67 -18.37
C ILE A 9 -13.19 39.47 -17.58
N VAL A 10 -14.51 39.32 -17.43
CA VAL A 10 -15.13 38.18 -16.72
C VAL A 10 -14.84 36.87 -17.43
N ILE A 11 -14.96 36.81 -18.75
CA ILE A 11 -14.63 35.60 -19.52
C ILE A 11 -13.15 35.26 -19.41
N GLY A 12 -12.26 36.25 -19.46
CA GLY A 12 -10.81 36.05 -19.28
C GLY A 12 -10.45 35.49 -17.90
N VAL A 13 -11.07 35.98 -16.83
CA VAL A 13 -10.84 35.47 -15.47
C VAL A 13 -11.35 34.06 -15.29
N ILE A 14 -12.51 33.72 -15.88
CA ILE A 14 -13.06 32.35 -15.82
C ILE A 14 -12.14 31.37 -16.59
N PHE A 15 -11.68 31.77 -17.77
CA PHE A 15 -10.73 30.94 -18.56
C PHE A 15 -9.41 30.75 -17.83
N PHE A 16 -8.85 31.79 -17.24
CA PHE A 16 -7.59 31.72 -16.50
C PHE A 16 -7.71 30.87 -15.22
N SER A 17 -8.84 30.98 -14.51
CA SER A 17 -9.11 30.14 -13.33
C SER A 17 -9.30 28.67 -13.72
N ALA A 18 -9.99 28.39 -14.83
CA ALA A 18 -10.16 27.01 -15.33
C ALA A 18 -8.82 26.37 -15.69
N ILE A 19 -7.93 27.10 -16.40
CA ILE A 19 -6.58 26.61 -16.74
C ILE A 19 -5.74 26.40 -15.47
N TYR A 20 -5.85 27.29 -14.47
CA TYR A 20 -5.13 27.18 -13.21
C TYR A 20 -5.59 25.97 -12.38
N PHE A 21 -6.90 25.70 -12.35
CA PHE A 21 -7.45 24.51 -11.68
C PHE A 21 -7.14 23.21 -12.43
N PHE A 22 -7.15 23.22 -13.77
CA PHE A 22 -6.82 22.04 -14.56
C PHE A 22 -5.33 21.64 -14.45
N ASN A 23 -4.42 22.62 -14.28
CA ASN A 23 -2.99 22.36 -14.09
C ASN A 23 -2.61 21.93 -12.66
N LYS A 24 -3.53 21.99 -11.70
CA LYS A 24 -3.34 21.52 -10.32
C LYS A 24 -3.89 20.11 -10.04
N GLN A 25 -4.19 19.33 -11.07
CA GLN A 25 -4.42 17.91 -10.84
C GLN A 25 -3.14 17.31 -10.23
N PRO A 26 -3.16 16.75 -9.04
CA PRO A 26 -2.03 16.00 -8.55
C PRO A 26 -1.83 14.84 -9.51
N LEU A 27 -0.79 14.92 -10.32
CA LEU A 27 -0.28 13.76 -11.02
C LEU A 27 0.02 12.75 -9.93
N THR A 28 -0.76 11.69 -9.86
CA THR A 28 -0.44 10.51 -9.08
C THR A 28 0.86 9.99 -9.70
N GLN A 29 1.99 10.50 -9.23
CA GLN A 29 3.30 10.02 -9.66
C GLN A 29 3.38 8.58 -9.14
N LYS A 30 3.07 7.63 -10.04
CA LYS A 30 3.40 6.24 -9.79
C LYS A 30 4.87 6.19 -9.43
N ASN A 31 5.17 5.74 -8.22
CA ASN A 31 6.56 5.64 -7.78
C ASN A 31 7.30 4.71 -8.76
N PRO A 32 8.32 5.18 -9.48
CA PRO A 32 9.03 4.38 -10.48
C PRO A 32 9.63 3.11 -9.86
N LEU A 33 9.89 3.11 -8.55
CA LEU A 33 10.35 1.93 -7.81
C LEU A 33 9.34 0.76 -7.86
N PHE A 34 8.05 1.05 -7.99
CA PHE A 34 6.98 0.03 -7.92
C PHE A 34 6.44 -0.35 -9.30
N SER A 35 6.69 0.45 -10.35
CA SER A 35 6.04 0.29 -11.66
C SER A 35 6.41 -1.00 -12.40
N GLU A 36 7.56 -1.59 -12.09
CA GLU A 36 8.05 -2.85 -12.67
C GLU A 36 7.91 -4.04 -11.71
N LEU A 37 7.39 -3.78 -10.49
CA LEU A 37 7.27 -4.82 -9.47
C LEU A 37 5.89 -5.48 -9.53
N GLN A 38 5.90 -6.80 -9.64
CA GLN A 38 4.71 -7.61 -9.45
C GLN A 38 4.55 -7.95 -7.97
N ALA A 39 3.42 -7.55 -7.40
CA ALA A 39 2.98 -7.94 -6.07
C ALA A 39 2.02 -9.13 -6.19
N VAL A 40 2.39 -10.30 -5.67
CA VAL A 40 1.51 -11.47 -5.63
C VAL A 40 0.82 -11.52 -4.27
N VAL A 41 -0.49 -11.30 -4.24
CA VAL A 41 -1.30 -11.20 -3.01
C VAL A 41 -2.08 -12.49 -2.78
N TYR A 42 -1.78 -13.20 -1.72
CA TYR A 42 -2.57 -14.35 -1.23
C TYR A 42 -3.59 -13.88 -0.20
N LYS A 43 -4.86 -14.12 -0.45
CA LYS A 43 -5.99 -13.74 0.42
C LYS A 43 -7.14 -14.73 0.30
N THR A 44 -8.04 -14.73 1.29
CA THR A 44 -9.29 -15.48 1.18
C THR A 44 -10.35 -14.69 0.38
N PRO A 45 -11.29 -15.35 -0.31
CA PRO A 45 -12.31 -14.69 -1.13
C PRO A 45 -13.14 -13.67 -0.35
N THR A 46 -13.41 -13.93 0.92
CA THR A 46 -14.28 -13.13 1.79
C THR A 46 -13.59 -11.92 2.43
N CYS A 47 -12.27 -11.77 2.26
CA CYS A 47 -11.52 -10.67 2.86
C CYS A 47 -11.79 -9.33 2.17
N GLY A 48 -12.72 -8.53 2.70
CA GLY A 48 -13.09 -7.22 2.16
C GLY A 48 -11.97 -6.17 2.29
N CYS A 49 -11.32 -6.08 3.44
CA CYS A 49 -10.20 -5.15 3.66
C CYS A 49 -8.99 -5.47 2.76
N CYS A 50 -8.78 -6.75 2.43
CA CYS A 50 -7.73 -7.13 1.48
C CYS A 50 -7.99 -6.58 0.07
N LYS A 51 -9.26 -6.48 -0.35
CA LYS A 51 -9.63 -5.85 -1.63
C LYS A 51 -9.24 -4.37 -1.64
N GLU A 52 -9.49 -3.66 -0.56
CA GLU A 52 -9.09 -2.25 -0.44
C GLU A 52 -7.57 -2.09 -0.39
N TYR A 53 -6.86 -3.03 0.24
CA TYR A 53 -5.41 -3.05 0.21
C TYR A 53 -4.84 -3.28 -1.20
N ILE A 54 -5.44 -4.17 -1.98
CA ILE A 54 -5.09 -4.37 -3.40
C ILE A 54 -5.27 -3.08 -4.20
N ASN A 55 -6.38 -2.35 -3.98
CA ASN A 55 -6.62 -1.06 -4.62
C ASN A 55 -5.55 -0.03 -4.21
N TYR A 56 -5.15 -0.02 -2.94
CA TYR A 56 -4.06 0.83 -2.45
C TYR A 56 -2.72 0.51 -3.13
N LEU A 57 -2.34 -0.77 -3.26
CA LEU A 57 -1.11 -1.15 -3.96
C LEU A 57 -1.14 -0.69 -5.43
N LYS A 58 -2.25 -0.95 -6.14
CA LYS A 58 -2.43 -0.51 -7.54
C LYS A 58 -2.35 1.00 -7.70
N ALA A 59 -2.96 1.76 -6.79
CA ALA A 59 -2.91 3.23 -6.78
C ALA A 59 -1.48 3.75 -6.58
N ASN A 60 -0.63 3.01 -5.85
CA ASN A 60 0.78 3.31 -5.65
C ASN A 60 1.71 2.79 -6.76
N GLY A 61 1.16 2.16 -7.81
CA GLY A 61 1.90 1.80 -9.01
C GLY A 61 2.32 0.34 -9.14
N PHE A 62 2.00 -0.52 -8.16
CA PHE A 62 2.30 -1.95 -8.28
C PHE A 62 1.46 -2.64 -9.36
N SER A 63 2.07 -3.58 -10.08
CA SER A 63 1.35 -4.62 -10.80
C SER A 63 0.91 -5.68 -9.80
N VAL A 64 -0.40 -5.95 -9.68
CA VAL A 64 -0.93 -6.84 -8.64
C VAL A 64 -1.56 -8.08 -9.25
N GLU A 65 -1.00 -9.24 -8.94
CA GLU A 65 -1.60 -10.56 -9.15
C GLU A 65 -2.29 -10.99 -7.86
N VAL A 66 -3.55 -11.43 -7.95
CA VAL A 66 -4.33 -11.88 -6.79
C VAL A 66 -4.51 -13.39 -6.86
N ARG A 67 -4.18 -14.07 -5.78
CA ARG A 67 -4.42 -15.50 -5.56
C ARG A 67 -5.42 -15.67 -4.43
N GLU A 68 -6.66 -15.98 -4.81
CA GLU A 68 -7.70 -16.33 -3.84
C GLU A 68 -7.55 -17.80 -3.45
N VAL A 69 -7.36 -18.03 -2.16
CA VAL A 69 -7.09 -19.34 -1.57
C VAL A 69 -8.01 -19.58 -0.38
N SER A 70 -8.17 -20.82 0.05
CA SER A 70 -8.85 -21.14 1.31
C SER A 70 -8.08 -20.64 2.53
N ASP A 71 -8.73 -20.59 3.69
CA ASP A 71 -8.07 -20.22 4.96
C ASP A 71 -6.92 -21.18 5.27
N GLU A 72 -7.14 -22.48 5.07
CA GLU A 72 -6.11 -23.51 5.27
C GLU A 72 -4.90 -23.34 4.33
N GLU A 73 -5.15 -23.05 3.05
CA GLU A 73 -4.08 -22.78 2.09
C GLU A 73 -3.32 -21.50 2.43
N LEU A 74 -4.02 -20.45 2.88
CA LEU A 74 -3.36 -19.21 3.31
C LEU A 74 -2.47 -19.44 4.53
N GLU A 75 -2.94 -20.22 5.50
CA GLU A 75 -2.11 -20.64 6.63
C GLU A 75 -0.88 -21.45 6.17
N ASN A 76 -1.06 -22.37 5.23
CA ASN A 76 0.04 -23.17 4.69
C ASN A 76 1.07 -22.28 3.97
N VAL A 77 0.63 -21.29 3.20
CA VAL A 77 1.51 -20.28 2.59
C VAL A 77 2.35 -19.57 3.66
N LYS A 78 1.73 -19.12 4.77
CA LYS A 78 2.44 -18.45 5.86
C LYS A 78 3.44 -19.38 6.55
N LYS A 79 3.05 -20.62 6.85
CA LYS A 79 3.91 -21.65 7.48
C LYS A 79 5.12 -22.00 6.61
N GLN A 80 4.89 -22.22 5.30
CA GLN A 80 5.97 -22.56 4.35
C GLN A 80 6.99 -21.42 4.19
N ASN A 81 6.53 -20.17 4.32
CA ASN A 81 7.40 -18.98 4.28
C ASN A 81 7.90 -18.56 5.67
N GLN A 82 7.69 -19.42 6.68
CA GLN A 82 8.20 -19.26 8.03
C GLN A 82 7.80 -17.92 8.67
N ILE A 83 6.56 -17.46 8.40
CA ILE A 83 6.03 -16.26 9.04
C ILE A 83 5.58 -16.64 10.45
N PRO A 84 6.10 -16.03 11.52
CA PRO A 84 5.68 -16.32 12.90
C PRO A 84 4.18 -16.11 13.09
N ALA A 85 3.50 -17.03 13.77
CA ALA A 85 2.04 -17.02 13.89
C ALA A 85 1.49 -15.78 14.63
N ASP A 86 2.24 -15.24 15.56
CA ASP A 86 1.93 -14.02 16.30
C ASP A 86 2.01 -12.74 15.44
N LEU A 87 2.66 -12.83 14.28
CA LEU A 87 2.76 -11.75 13.28
C LEU A 87 1.76 -11.90 12.12
N TRP A 88 0.93 -12.93 12.10
CA TRP A 88 -0.02 -13.15 11.01
C TRP A 88 -1.08 -12.05 10.91
N SER A 89 -1.48 -11.76 9.68
CA SER A 89 -2.56 -10.86 9.32
C SER A 89 -3.52 -11.55 8.34
N CYS A 90 -4.43 -10.81 7.71
CA CYS A 90 -5.46 -11.37 6.85
C CYS A 90 -4.99 -11.74 5.42
N HIS A 91 -3.81 -11.32 5.00
CA HIS A 91 -3.23 -11.63 3.70
C HIS A 91 -1.70 -11.57 3.74
N THR A 92 -1.08 -12.20 2.76
CA THR A 92 0.38 -12.17 2.55
C THR A 92 0.66 -11.71 1.13
N VAL A 93 1.61 -10.80 0.96
CA VAL A 93 2.09 -10.31 -0.34
C VAL A 93 3.52 -10.77 -0.56
N PHE A 94 3.83 -11.24 -1.76
CA PHE A 94 5.20 -11.51 -2.17
C PHE A 94 5.68 -10.45 -3.15
N LEU A 95 6.84 -9.89 -2.87
CA LEU A 95 7.52 -8.87 -3.66
C LEU A 95 8.98 -9.26 -3.82
N ASN A 96 9.39 -9.61 -5.04
CA ASN A 96 10.72 -10.18 -5.28
C ASN A 96 11.00 -11.36 -4.33
N ASN A 97 12.02 -11.25 -3.49
CA ASN A 97 12.43 -12.28 -2.53
C ASN A 97 11.88 -12.04 -1.11
N TYR A 98 10.98 -11.07 -0.93
CA TYR A 98 10.42 -10.71 0.36
C TYR A 98 8.96 -11.07 0.46
N PHE A 99 8.52 -11.47 1.64
CA PHE A 99 7.11 -11.38 1.98
C PHE A 99 6.81 -10.06 2.69
N VAL A 100 5.58 -9.61 2.53
CA VAL A 100 4.98 -8.47 3.24
C VAL A 100 3.67 -8.95 3.83
N GLU A 101 3.60 -9.05 5.14
CA GLU A 101 2.44 -9.58 5.87
C GLU A 101 1.56 -8.43 6.37
N GLY A 102 0.28 -8.45 5.96
CA GLY A 102 -0.73 -7.49 6.42
C GLY A 102 -0.77 -6.16 5.67
N HIS A 103 -1.51 -5.23 6.23
CA HIS A 103 -1.87 -3.93 5.62
C HIS A 103 -0.71 -2.91 5.66
N MET A 104 0.38 -3.26 5.01
CA MET A 104 1.65 -2.55 5.06
C MET A 104 1.60 -1.21 4.32
N PRO A 105 2.01 -0.09 4.94
CA PRO A 105 2.22 1.18 4.25
C PRO A 105 3.34 1.09 3.20
N VAL A 106 3.16 1.77 2.05
CA VAL A 106 4.15 1.74 0.96
C VAL A 106 5.50 2.34 1.35
N GLU A 107 5.54 3.19 2.35
CA GLU A 107 6.78 3.74 2.90
C GLU A 107 7.67 2.64 3.48
N ALA A 108 7.08 1.67 4.18
CA ALA A 108 7.82 0.52 4.71
C ALA A 108 8.26 -0.43 3.59
N ILE A 109 7.41 -0.63 2.58
CA ILE A 109 7.77 -1.41 1.38
C ILE A 109 8.91 -0.71 0.63
N SER A 110 8.86 0.61 0.49
CA SER A 110 9.91 1.41 -0.15
C SER A 110 11.24 1.26 0.57
N LYS A 111 11.22 1.37 1.91
CA LYS A 111 12.42 1.14 2.75
C LYS A 111 12.98 -0.27 2.53
N LEU A 112 12.14 -1.30 2.58
CA LEU A 112 12.53 -2.70 2.36
C LEU A 112 13.23 -2.90 1.01
N LEU A 113 12.63 -2.37 -0.06
CA LEU A 113 13.13 -2.53 -1.43
C LEU A 113 14.39 -1.70 -1.71
N THR A 114 14.56 -0.58 -1.02
CA THR A 114 15.72 0.31 -1.18
C THR A 114 16.92 -0.20 -0.38
N GLU A 115 16.71 -0.56 0.88
CA GLU A 115 17.79 -1.01 1.77
C GLU A 115 18.22 -2.46 1.53
N LYS A 116 17.29 -3.27 0.99
CA LYS A 116 17.52 -4.70 0.69
C LYS A 116 18.17 -5.47 1.86
N PRO A 117 17.59 -5.37 3.07
CA PRO A 117 18.17 -6.03 4.23
C PRO A 117 18.16 -7.55 4.07
N ASN A 118 19.07 -8.23 4.75
CA ASN A 118 19.14 -9.69 4.76
C ASN A 118 18.08 -10.30 5.70
N ILE A 119 16.80 -10.19 5.32
CA ILE A 119 15.61 -10.72 6.00
C ILE A 119 14.72 -11.46 5.01
N ASN A 120 13.74 -12.23 5.48
CA ASN A 120 12.76 -12.89 4.61
C ASN A 120 11.55 -12.00 4.33
N GLY A 121 11.23 -11.05 5.22
CA GLY A 121 10.12 -10.14 5.02
C GLY A 121 9.84 -9.24 6.22
N ILE A 122 8.75 -8.48 6.08
CA ILE A 122 8.24 -7.57 7.11
C ILE A 122 6.76 -7.84 7.40
N ALA A 123 6.33 -7.58 8.64
CA ALA A 123 4.97 -7.83 9.10
C ALA A 123 4.38 -6.64 9.84
N LEU A 124 3.11 -6.33 9.55
CA LEU A 124 2.25 -5.46 10.33
C LEU A 124 1.09 -6.31 10.86
N PRO A 125 1.21 -6.89 12.06
CA PRO A 125 0.19 -7.78 12.61
C PRO A 125 -1.07 -7.04 13.03
N LYS A 126 -2.16 -7.81 13.26
CA LYS A 126 -3.40 -7.34 13.91
C LYS A 126 -4.22 -6.31 13.12
N MET A 127 -3.95 -6.06 11.85
CA MET A 127 -4.75 -5.16 11.01
C MET A 127 -5.14 -3.84 11.71
N PRO A 128 -4.18 -3.01 12.12
CA PRO A 128 -4.48 -1.83 12.91
C PRO A 128 -5.38 -0.83 12.17
N SER A 129 -6.29 -0.18 12.91
CA SER A 129 -7.19 0.84 12.39
C SER A 129 -6.42 1.95 11.65
N GLY A 130 -6.93 2.36 10.48
CA GLY A 130 -6.31 3.39 9.66
C GLY A 130 -5.06 2.93 8.89
N SER A 131 -4.67 1.65 8.96
CA SER A 131 -3.67 1.10 8.04
C SER A 131 -4.24 1.00 6.62
N PRO A 132 -3.42 0.94 5.57
CA PRO A 132 -3.90 0.94 4.19
C PRO A 132 -4.97 -0.13 3.93
N GLY A 133 -6.14 0.28 3.42
CA GLY A 133 -7.28 -0.62 3.19
C GLY A 133 -8.10 -0.98 4.44
N MET A 134 -7.69 -0.54 5.63
CA MET A 134 -8.47 -0.70 6.85
C MET A 134 -9.30 0.55 7.16
N PRO A 135 -10.55 0.37 7.66
CA PRO A 135 -11.35 1.51 8.11
C PRO A 135 -10.78 2.15 9.39
N GLY A 136 -11.28 3.35 9.70
CA GLY A 136 -10.95 4.07 10.91
C GLY A 136 -9.78 5.05 10.75
N ILE A 137 -9.32 5.58 11.88
CA ILE A 137 -8.22 6.54 11.93
C ILE A 137 -7.00 5.92 12.62
N LYS A 138 -5.84 6.37 12.20
CA LYS A 138 -4.57 5.99 12.83
C LYS A 138 -4.42 6.75 14.14
N LEU A 139 -4.51 6.04 15.26
CA LEU A 139 -4.38 6.63 16.60
C LEU A 139 -2.94 6.55 17.14
N TYR A 140 -2.19 5.54 16.71
CA TYR A 140 -0.82 5.28 17.14
C TYR A 140 0.07 4.95 15.95
N PRO A 141 1.38 5.14 16.05
CA PRO A 141 2.31 4.68 15.03
C PRO A 141 2.17 3.17 14.78
N PHE A 142 2.27 2.77 13.53
CA PHE A 142 2.30 1.35 13.16
C PHE A 142 3.67 0.76 13.46
N LYS A 143 3.71 -0.30 14.24
CA LYS A 143 4.94 -1.05 14.52
C LYS A 143 5.07 -2.18 13.50
N ILE A 144 6.07 -2.08 12.68
CA ILE A 144 6.39 -3.03 11.61
C ILE A 144 7.59 -3.84 12.06
N TYR A 145 7.48 -5.17 11.97
CA TYR A 145 8.48 -6.11 12.44
C TYR A 145 9.22 -6.73 11.27
N SER A 146 10.50 -7.03 11.43
CA SER A 146 11.31 -7.78 10.47
C SER A 146 11.36 -9.25 10.85
N VAL A 147 11.34 -10.14 9.84
CA VAL A 147 11.36 -11.60 10.05
C VAL A 147 12.50 -12.22 9.26
N LYS A 148 13.24 -13.12 9.90
CA LYS A 148 14.25 -13.95 9.26
C LYS A 148 14.23 -15.36 9.84
N ASP A 149 14.23 -16.37 8.95
CA ASP A 149 14.33 -17.78 9.28
C ASP A 149 13.33 -18.20 10.39
N GLY A 150 12.08 -17.73 10.27
CA GLY A 150 10.99 -18.03 11.20
C GLY A 150 11.04 -17.26 12.53
N LYS A 151 11.92 -16.29 12.67
CA LYS A 151 12.09 -15.51 13.90
C LYS A 151 11.72 -14.06 13.68
N ASP A 152 10.97 -13.50 14.62
CA ASP A 152 10.81 -12.05 14.76
C ASP A 152 12.15 -11.46 15.24
N LEU A 153 12.71 -10.57 14.42
CA LEU A 153 13.96 -9.86 14.75
C LEU A 153 13.72 -8.53 15.46
N GLY A 154 12.45 -8.20 15.73
CA GLY A 154 12.05 -6.94 16.33
C GLY A 154 11.67 -5.86 15.33
N LEU A 155 11.63 -4.62 15.81
CA LEU A 155 11.11 -3.46 15.09
C LEU A 155 11.97 -3.14 13.86
N PHE A 156 11.35 -3.22 12.68
CA PHE A 156 11.93 -2.77 11.41
C PHE A 156 11.71 -1.28 11.18
N MET A 157 10.50 -0.80 11.48
CA MET A 157 10.09 0.58 11.27
C MET A 157 8.89 0.91 12.16
N GLU A 158 8.82 2.15 12.59
CA GLU A 158 7.63 2.75 13.19
C GLU A 158 7.20 3.95 12.34
N ILE A 159 5.93 4.02 11.98
CA ILE A 159 5.43 5.05 11.07
C ILE A 159 4.07 5.57 11.54
#